data_65a7677ae09589e383f839ec1f0aa7d3
#
_entry.id   65a7677ae09589e383f839ec1f0aa7d3
#
_cell.length_a   1.000
_cell.length_b   1.000
_cell.length_c   1.000
_cell.angle_alpha   90.00
_cell.angle_beta   90.00
_cell.angle_gamma   90.00
#
_symmetry.space_group_name_H-M   'P 1'
#
loop_
_entity.id
_entity.type
_entity.pdbx_description
1 polymer ?
#
loop_
_entity_poly.entity_id
_entity_poly.type
_entity_poly.pdbx_seq_one_letter_code
_entity_poly.pdbx_strand_id
1 'polypeptide(L)'
;MKIGVMLFGFSVLLASAVASAEPVILSSGWTADFSPSIAEGANRSTAVFQLRGSYRVSLPSKGDVFFDTTCVGIETDTTVGKDVTAKGTGRCEMKDKDGDKLLSAIDTVYDGITFTLQGGTGKWKAATGQLVSREVFTSQADTRWTGFGSGKGEITVSK
;
A
#
# COMPACT_ATOMS: atom_id res chain seq x y z
N MET A 1 67.22 6.77 -25.46
CA MET A 1 66.26 5.67 -25.28
C MET A 1 65.05 6.24 -24.54
N LYS A 2 63.90 6.54 -25.25
CA LYS A 2 62.69 7.13 -24.65
C LYS A 2 61.68 6.00 -24.45
N ILE A 3 61.36 5.70 -23.24
CA ILE A 3 60.34 4.71 -22.85
C ILE A 3 58.99 5.42 -22.78
N GLY A 4 58.09 5.12 -23.75
CA GLY A 4 56.74 5.62 -23.77
C GLY A 4 55.87 4.74 -22.85
N VAL A 5 55.28 5.33 -21.83
CA VAL A 5 54.25 4.68 -20.96
C VAL A 5 52.91 4.84 -21.64
N MET A 6 52.34 3.72 -22.13
CA MET A 6 50.95 3.65 -22.60
C MET A 6 50.03 3.50 -21.39
N LEU A 7 49.26 4.53 -21.07
CA LEU A 7 48.15 4.45 -20.09
C LEU A 7 46.92 3.84 -20.81
N PHE A 8 46.59 2.60 -20.44
CA PHE A 8 45.32 1.99 -20.83
C PHE A 8 44.22 2.52 -19.90
N GLY A 9 43.37 3.40 -20.44
CA GLY A 9 42.18 3.86 -19.75
C GLY A 9 41.13 2.75 -19.70
N PHE A 10 40.87 2.19 -18.50
CA PHE A 10 39.79 1.24 -18.26
C PHE A 10 38.50 2.04 -18.12
N SER A 11 37.66 2.11 -19.14
CA SER A 11 36.31 2.67 -19.07
C SER A 11 35.39 1.64 -18.40
N VAL A 12 35.11 1.82 -17.10
CA VAL A 12 34.07 1.05 -16.41
C VAL A 12 32.71 1.55 -16.86
N LEU A 13 32.06 0.80 -17.73
CA LEU A 13 30.64 0.98 -18.04
C LEU A 13 29.80 0.58 -16.81
N LEU A 14 29.38 1.56 -16.04
CA LEU A 14 28.36 1.38 -15.01
C LEU A 14 27.02 1.09 -15.70
N ALA A 15 26.66 -0.17 -15.82
CA ALA A 15 25.32 -0.58 -16.21
C ALA A 15 24.36 -0.19 -15.08
N SER A 16 23.66 0.92 -15.25
CA SER A 16 22.57 1.30 -14.37
C SER A 16 21.47 0.25 -14.50
N ALA A 17 21.24 -0.54 -13.45
CA ALA A 17 20.10 -1.45 -13.39
C ALA A 17 18.82 -0.62 -13.45
N VAL A 18 18.12 -0.66 -14.56
CA VAL A 18 16.83 -0.01 -14.73
C VAL A 18 15.83 -0.76 -13.85
N ALA A 19 15.33 -0.09 -12.80
CA ALA A 19 14.22 -0.61 -12.01
C ALA A 19 12.98 -0.65 -12.93
N SER A 20 12.40 -1.83 -13.11
CA SER A 20 11.21 -2.03 -13.94
C SER A 20 9.99 -2.22 -13.02
N ALA A 21 8.91 -1.55 -13.35
CA ALA A 21 7.62 -1.84 -12.73
C ALA A 21 7.15 -3.24 -13.11
N GLU A 22 6.69 -4.01 -12.14
CA GLU A 22 6.10 -5.34 -12.36
C GLU A 22 4.63 -5.36 -11.91
N PRO A 23 3.75 -6.00 -12.69
CA PRO A 23 2.35 -6.13 -12.32
C PRO A 23 2.22 -7.07 -11.12
N VAL A 24 1.29 -6.75 -10.23
CA VAL A 24 1.04 -7.57 -9.04
C VAL A 24 -0.44 -7.86 -8.85
N ILE A 25 -0.72 -8.98 -8.17
CA ILE A 25 -2.06 -9.32 -7.68
C ILE A 25 -2.04 -9.20 -6.17
N LEU A 26 -3.09 -8.57 -5.63
CA LEU A 26 -3.29 -8.33 -4.21
C LEU A 26 -4.48 -9.16 -3.71
N SER A 27 -4.36 -9.76 -2.53
CA SER A 27 -5.49 -10.30 -1.77
C SER A 27 -5.28 -10.05 -0.29
N SER A 28 -6.37 -9.82 0.45
CA SER A 28 -6.31 -9.45 1.87
C SER A 28 -7.47 -10.04 2.67
N GLY A 29 -7.24 -10.18 3.99
CA GLY A 29 -8.27 -10.32 5.00
C GLY A 29 -7.98 -9.31 6.10
N TRP A 30 -8.98 -8.55 6.53
CA TRP A 30 -8.75 -7.42 7.42
C TRP A 30 -9.90 -7.19 8.42
N THR A 31 -9.58 -6.44 9.45
CA THR A 31 -10.51 -5.85 10.42
C THR A 31 -10.18 -4.37 10.57
N ALA A 32 -11.19 -3.52 10.54
CA ALA A 32 -11.07 -2.09 10.83
C ALA A 32 -11.86 -1.76 12.10
N ASP A 33 -11.22 -1.06 13.00
CA ASP A 33 -11.82 -0.48 14.20
C ASP A 33 -11.95 1.03 14.01
N PHE A 34 -13.13 1.58 14.27
CA PHE A 34 -13.43 3.00 14.14
C PHE A 34 -13.60 3.64 15.52
N SER A 35 -13.14 4.88 15.68
CA SER A 35 -13.54 5.72 16.81
C SER A 35 -15.04 6.07 16.70
N PRO A 36 -15.68 6.53 17.79
CA PRO A 36 -16.97 7.19 17.67
C PRO A 36 -16.89 8.32 16.63
N SER A 37 -17.87 8.39 15.75
CA SER A 37 -17.92 9.41 14.72
C SER A 37 -18.25 10.78 15.29
N ILE A 38 -17.67 11.82 14.71
CA ILE A 38 -17.96 13.22 15.03
C ILE A 38 -18.85 13.76 13.91
N ALA A 39 -20.06 14.21 14.27
CA ALA A 39 -20.96 14.85 13.32
C ALA A 39 -20.42 16.22 12.87
N GLU A 40 -20.36 16.42 11.57
CA GLU A 40 -19.93 17.69 10.92
C GLU A 40 -21.14 18.37 10.22
N GLY A 41 -22.32 18.29 10.82
CA GLY A 41 -23.59 18.77 10.28
C GLY A 41 -24.63 17.67 10.12
N ALA A 42 -25.70 17.94 9.39
CA ALA A 42 -26.84 17.03 9.29
C ALA A 42 -26.55 15.72 8.52
N ASN A 43 -25.60 15.78 7.57
CA ASN A 43 -25.42 14.71 6.59
C ASN A 43 -23.96 14.23 6.49
N ARG A 44 -23.12 14.64 7.41
CA ARG A 44 -21.69 14.33 7.35
C ARG A 44 -21.15 13.95 8.72
N SER A 45 -20.34 12.91 8.77
CA SER A 45 -19.63 12.50 9.96
C SER A 45 -18.21 12.06 9.63
N THR A 46 -17.31 12.20 10.58
CA THR A 46 -15.92 11.81 10.44
C THR A 46 -15.50 10.91 11.60
N ALA A 47 -14.78 9.86 11.31
CA ALA A 47 -14.21 8.92 12.28
C ALA A 47 -12.73 8.67 11.98
N VAL A 48 -11.96 8.38 13.02
CA VAL A 48 -10.61 7.81 12.88
C VAL A 48 -10.75 6.30 12.77
N PHE A 49 -9.98 5.68 11.89
CA PHE A 49 -9.95 4.22 11.80
C PHE A 49 -8.54 3.65 12.00
N GLN A 50 -8.51 2.42 12.49
CA GLN A 50 -7.35 1.55 12.45
C GLN A 50 -7.72 0.25 11.75
N LEU A 51 -7.08 -0.03 10.61
CA LEU A 51 -7.23 -1.29 9.90
C LEU A 51 -6.03 -2.19 10.20
N ARG A 52 -6.28 -3.46 10.47
CA ARG A 52 -5.27 -4.50 10.63
C ARG A 52 -5.64 -5.70 9.77
N GLY A 53 -4.65 -6.33 9.17
CA GLY A 53 -4.91 -7.50 8.34
C GLY A 53 -3.68 -8.14 7.75
N SER A 54 -3.90 -9.25 7.08
CA SER A 54 -2.88 -9.92 6.30
C SER A 54 -3.10 -9.65 4.82
N TYR A 55 -2.05 -9.22 4.14
CA TYR A 55 -2.07 -8.93 2.72
C TYR A 55 -1.08 -9.84 2.01
N ARG A 56 -1.53 -10.49 0.94
CA ARG A 56 -0.67 -11.23 0.01
C ARG A 56 -0.51 -10.41 -1.26
N VAL A 57 0.73 -10.17 -1.64
CA VAL A 57 1.12 -9.54 -2.91
C VAL A 57 1.89 -10.55 -3.73
N SER A 58 1.34 -10.96 -4.86
CA SER A 58 1.98 -11.89 -5.79
C SER A 58 2.79 -11.09 -6.82
N LEU A 59 4.11 -11.27 -6.80
CA LEU A 59 5.05 -10.61 -7.71
C LEU A 59 5.62 -11.65 -8.69
N PRO A 60 5.62 -11.41 -10.01
CA PRO A 60 6.20 -12.31 -10.99
C PRO A 60 7.66 -12.69 -10.70
N SER A 61 8.46 -11.73 -10.21
CA SER A 61 9.90 -11.92 -9.95
C SER A 61 10.22 -12.59 -8.61
N LYS A 62 9.29 -12.57 -7.63
CA LYS A 62 9.56 -12.99 -6.24
C LYS A 62 8.55 -14.01 -5.70
N GLY A 63 7.46 -14.28 -6.43
CA GLY A 63 6.35 -15.09 -5.94
C GLY A 63 5.48 -14.34 -4.92
N ASP A 64 4.83 -15.09 -4.04
CA ASP A 64 3.94 -14.55 -3.03
C ASP A 64 4.70 -13.97 -1.84
N VAL A 65 4.42 -12.73 -1.52
CA VAL A 65 4.90 -12.05 -0.31
C VAL A 65 3.70 -11.77 0.59
N PHE A 66 3.80 -12.17 1.83
CA PHE A 66 2.78 -11.95 2.86
C PHE A 66 3.22 -10.83 3.79
N PHE A 67 2.28 -9.93 4.08
CA PHE A 67 2.48 -8.80 4.96
C PHE A 67 1.49 -8.83 6.12
N ASP A 68 1.98 -8.58 7.32
CA ASP A 68 1.17 -8.12 8.44
C ASP A 68 1.03 -6.61 8.30
N THR A 69 -0.21 -6.15 8.15
CA THR A 69 -0.50 -4.77 7.76
C THR A 69 -1.27 -4.05 8.85
N THR A 70 -0.82 -2.85 9.16
CA THR A 70 -1.54 -1.90 10.01
C THR A 70 -1.67 -0.57 9.27
N CYS A 71 -2.90 -0.08 9.17
CA CYS A 71 -3.20 1.24 8.64
C CYS A 71 -3.90 2.09 9.69
N VAL A 72 -3.66 3.40 9.66
CA VAL A 72 -4.39 4.39 10.45
C VAL A 72 -4.82 5.53 9.54
N GLY A 73 -6.01 6.05 9.76
CA GLY A 73 -6.54 7.11 8.90
C GLY A 73 -7.79 7.77 9.46
N ILE A 74 -8.34 8.64 8.63
CA ILE A 74 -9.58 9.35 8.87
C ILE A 74 -10.52 9.05 7.72
N GLU A 75 -11.76 8.73 8.02
CA GLU A 75 -12.82 8.52 7.05
C GLU A 75 -13.97 9.48 7.31
N THR A 76 -14.51 10.03 6.24
CA THR A 76 -15.67 10.91 6.26
C THR A 76 -16.79 10.28 5.46
N ASP A 77 -17.92 10.08 6.12
CA ASP A 77 -19.17 9.65 5.52
C ASP A 77 -20.03 10.86 5.18
N THR A 78 -20.64 10.80 4.00
CA THR A 78 -21.63 11.80 3.57
C THR A 78 -22.89 11.08 3.13
N THR A 79 -24.03 11.45 3.71
CA THR A 79 -25.35 10.88 3.40
C THR A 79 -26.14 11.85 2.54
N VAL A 80 -26.62 11.39 1.37
CA VAL A 80 -27.53 12.14 0.50
C VAL A 80 -28.76 11.29 0.23
N GLY A 81 -29.85 11.61 0.87
CA GLY A 81 -31.07 10.79 0.79
C GLY A 81 -30.85 9.43 1.45
N LYS A 82 -30.80 8.35 0.64
CA LYS A 82 -30.52 6.98 1.09
C LYS A 82 -29.09 6.53 0.77
N ASP A 83 -28.35 7.34 0.03
CA ASP A 83 -27.00 6.98 -0.42
C ASP A 83 -25.96 7.47 0.59
N VAL A 84 -25.07 6.58 0.97
CA VAL A 84 -23.90 6.90 1.80
C VAL A 84 -22.65 6.78 0.93
N THR A 85 -21.83 7.82 0.96
CA THR A 85 -20.50 7.81 0.34
C THR A 85 -19.46 7.94 1.44
N ALA A 86 -18.50 7.04 1.47
CA ALA A 86 -17.34 7.09 2.35
C ALA A 86 -16.11 7.55 1.56
N LYS A 87 -15.31 8.42 2.16
CA LYS A 87 -13.98 8.80 1.67
C LYS A 87 -13.02 8.93 2.82
N GLY A 88 -11.88 8.32 2.69
CA GLY A 88 -10.86 8.40 3.73
C GLY A 88 -9.46 8.50 3.17
N THR A 89 -8.54 8.83 4.04
CA THR A 89 -7.10 8.89 3.75
C THR A 89 -6.32 8.44 4.98
N GLY A 90 -5.16 7.86 4.75
CA GLY A 90 -4.36 7.33 5.84
C GLY A 90 -2.95 6.91 5.44
N ARG A 91 -2.33 6.16 6.34
CA ARG A 91 -0.99 5.58 6.16
C ARG A 91 -1.00 4.13 6.60
N CYS A 92 -0.27 3.30 5.86
CA CYS A 92 -0.07 1.90 6.19
C CYS A 92 1.40 1.54 6.34
N GLU A 93 1.66 0.66 7.29
CA GLU A 93 2.86 -0.12 7.41
C GLU A 93 2.51 -1.57 7.09
N MET A 94 3.20 -2.16 6.12
CA MET A 94 3.06 -3.54 5.69
C MET A 94 4.38 -4.25 5.99
N LYS A 95 4.40 -5.11 7.00
CA LYS A 95 5.61 -5.81 7.48
C LYS A 95 5.62 -7.23 6.94
N ASP A 96 6.71 -7.61 6.27
CA ASP A 96 6.87 -8.97 5.77
C ASP A 96 7.49 -9.93 6.81
N LYS A 97 7.63 -11.21 6.42
CA LYS A 97 8.18 -12.27 7.28
C LYS A 97 9.62 -12.02 7.76
N ASP A 98 10.40 -11.22 7.03
CA ASP A 98 11.79 -10.90 7.35
C ASP A 98 11.89 -9.65 8.23
N GLY A 99 10.75 -8.99 8.51
CA GLY A 99 10.65 -7.77 9.29
C GLY A 99 10.86 -6.49 8.47
N ASP A 100 11.09 -6.60 7.16
CA ASP A 100 11.18 -5.46 6.28
C ASP A 100 9.80 -4.83 6.07
N LYS A 101 9.75 -3.50 6.00
CA LYS A 101 8.52 -2.72 5.96
C LYS A 101 8.35 -2.09 4.59
N LEU A 102 7.15 -2.20 4.04
CA LEU A 102 6.67 -1.43 2.90
C LEU A 102 5.68 -0.38 3.43
N LEU A 103 5.91 0.88 3.12
CA LEU A 103 5.08 2.00 3.55
C LEU A 103 4.20 2.49 2.41
N SER A 104 2.97 2.90 2.73
CA SER A 104 2.07 3.49 1.75
C SER A 104 1.21 4.60 2.34
N ALA A 105 0.84 5.57 1.49
CA ALA A 105 -0.37 6.34 1.68
C ALA A 105 -1.55 5.51 1.21
N ILE A 106 -2.72 5.72 1.80
CA ILE A 106 -3.97 5.14 1.33
C ILE A 106 -5.02 6.21 1.12
N ASP A 107 -5.82 5.99 0.08
CA ASP A 107 -7.10 6.65 -0.14
C ASP A 107 -8.17 5.56 -0.12
N THR A 108 -9.24 5.76 0.67
CA THR A 108 -10.36 4.84 0.77
C THR A 108 -11.62 5.43 0.15
N VAL A 109 -12.40 4.57 -0.45
CA VAL A 109 -13.79 4.80 -0.83
C VAL A 109 -14.63 3.66 -0.26
N TYR A 110 -15.96 3.76 -0.31
CA TYR A 110 -16.86 2.79 0.33
C TYR A 110 -16.48 1.31 0.09
N ASP A 111 -16.10 0.94 -1.14
CA ASP A 111 -15.78 -0.44 -1.53
C ASP A 111 -14.35 -0.61 -2.08
N GLY A 112 -13.43 0.28 -1.74
CA GLY A 112 -12.09 0.19 -2.27
C GLY A 112 -11.01 0.95 -1.52
N ILE A 113 -9.78 0.46 -1.66
CA ILE A 113 -8.57 1.08 -1.11
C ILE A 113 -7.55 1.21 -2.22
N THR A 114 -7.00 2.41 -2.37
CA THR A 114 -5.83 2.66 -3.22
C THR A 114 -4.61 2.87 -2.32
N PHE A 115 -3.58 2.05 -2.51
CA PHE A 115 -2.28 2.16 -1.84
C PHE A 115 -1.30 2.84 -2.78
N THR A 116 -0.73 3.97 -2.38
CA THR A 116 0.39 4.63 -3.07
C THR A 116 1.67 4.33 -2.29
N LEU A 117 2.54 3.51 -2.87
CA LEU A 117 3.76 3.02 -2.21
C LEU A 117 4.80 4.14 -2.05
N GLN A 118 5.41 4.21 -0.87
CA GLN A 118 6.32 5.30 -0.47
C GLN A 118 7.67 4.80 0.04
N GLY A 119 8.14 3.66 -0.48
CA GLY A 119 9.35 3.02 0.01
C GLY A 119 9.13 2.24 1.28
N GLY A 120 10.17 2.13 2.11
CA GLY A 120 10.12 1.37 3.35
C GLY A 120 11.50 1.06 3.91
N THR A 121 11.69 -0.16 4.40
CA THR A 121 12.98 -0.63 4.90
C THR A 121 13.47 -1.85 4.13
N GLY A 122 14.74 -2.20 4.31
CA GLY A 122 15.36 -3.37 3.69
C GLY A 122 15.10 -3.44 2.19
N LYS A 123 14.56 -4.56 1.72
CA LYS A 123 14.27 -4.79 0.29
C LYS A 123 13.18 -3.89 -0.30
N TRP A 124 12.41 -3.18 0.55
CA TRP A 124 11.35 -2.26 0.13
C TRP A 124 11.77 -0.78 0.18
N LYS A 125 13.03 -0.48 0.53
CA LYS A 125 13.55 0.89 0.75
C LYS A 125 13.22 1.87 -0.38
N ALA A 126 13.28 1.42 -1.62
CA ALA A 126 13.00 2.25 -2.80
C ALA A 126 11.74 1.77 -3.56
N ALA A 127 10.86 1.02 -2.90
CA ALA A 127 9.64 0.55 -3.53
C ALA A 127 8.70 1.72 -3.85
N THR A 128 8.21 1.75 -5.08
CA THR A 128 7.22 2.72 -5.55
C THR A 128 6.15 2.00 -6.34
N GLY A 129 5.03 2.65 -6.58
CA GLY A 129 3.93 2.09 -7.36
C GLY A 129 2.58 2.31 -6.72
N GLN A 130 1.58 1.66 -7.27
CA GLN A 130 0.21 1.77 -6.79
C GLN A 130 -0.48 0.41 -6.82
N LEU A 131 -1.22 0.11 -5.75
CA LEU A 131 -2.08 -1.06 -5.64
C LEU A 131 -3.52 -0.58 -5.43
N VAL A 132 -4.46 -1.19 -6.14
CA VAL A 132 -5.88 -0.89 -5.99
C VAL A 132 -6.59 -2.18 -5.57
N SER A 133 -7.27 -2.14 -4.44
CA SER A 133 -8.05 -3.24 -3.89
C SER A 133 -9.53 -2.90 -3.90
N ARG A 134 -10.34 -3.87 -4.23
CA ARG A 134 -11.78 -3.85 -4.04
C ARG A 134 -12.12 -4.66 -2.80
N GLU A 135 -12.94 -4.07 -1.94
CA GLU A 135 -13.25 -4.63 -0.62
C GLU A 135 -14.65 -5.23 -0.57
N VAL A 136 -14.76 -6.37 0.10
CA VAL A 136 -16.03 -7.05 0.39
C VAL A 136 -16.16 -7.17 1.90
N PHE A 137 -17.20 -6.54 2.43
CA PHE A 137 -17.49 -6.58 3.86
C PHE A 137 -18.17 -7.90 4.23
N THR A 138 -17.68 -8.56 5.28
CA THR A 138 -18.28 -9.77 5.86
C THR A 138 -19.07 -9.47 7.11
N SER A 139 -18.73 -8.36 7.80
CA SER A 139 -19.48 -7.84 8.93
C SER A 139 -19.25 -6.33 9.05
N GLN A 140 -20.30 -5.61 9.40
CA GLN A 140 -20.27 -4.18 9.68
C GLN A 140 -21.07 -3.95 10.97
N ALA A 141 -20.37 -3.68 12.07
CA ALA A 141 -20.94 -3.18 13.32
C ALA A 141 -20.55 -1.71 13.49
N ASP A 142 -21.19 -1.01 14.43
CA ASP A 142 -21.04 0.45 14.58
C ASP A 142 -19.59 0.96 14.61
N THR A 143 -18.70 0.19 15.25
CA THR A 143 -17.30 0.58 15.42
C THR A 143 -16.30 -0.45 14.89
N ARG A 144 -16.77 -1.55 14.31
CA ARG A 144 -15.90 -2.61 13.81
C ARG A 144 -16.41 -3.23 12.53
N TRP A 145 -15.60 -3.19 11.51
CA TRP A 145 -15.86 -3.84 10.23
C TRP A 145 -14.84 -4.91 9.95
N THR A 146 -15.27 -5.97 9.29
CA THR A 146 -14.38 -7.05 8.82
C THR A 146 -14.65 -7.34 7.36
N GLY A 147 -13.63 -7.77 6.66
CA GLY A 147 -13.77 -8.05 5.24
C GLY A 147 -12.54 -8.71 4.64
N PHE A 148 -12.63 -8.87 3.35
CA PHE A 148 -11.53 -9.30 2.52
C PHE A 148 -11.49 -8.45 1.24
N GLY A 149 -10.29 -8.32 0.67
CA GLY A 149 -10.06 -7.56 -0.53
C GLY A 149 -9.34 -8.36 -1.60
N SER A 150 -9.53 -7.95 -2.83
CA SER A 150 -8.73 -8.43 -3.96
C SER A 150 -8.45 -7.28 -4.91
N GLY A 151 -7.29 -7.33 -5.54
CA GLY A 151 -6.90 -6.22 -6.38
C GLY A 151 -5.68 -6.50 -7.23
N LYS A 152 -5.21 -5.45 -7.84
CA LYS A 152 -4.04 -5.46 -8.71
C LYS A 152 -3.32 -4.11 -8.66
N GLY A 153 -2.14 -4.08 -9.23
CA GLY A 153 -1.38 -2.85 -9.36
C GLY A 153 -0.02 -3.09 -9.97
N GLU A 154 0.85 -2.17 -9.70
CA GLU A 154 2.24 -2.23 -10.14
C GLU A 154 3.16 -1.85 -8.98
N ILE A 155 4.29 -2.52 -8.90
CA ILE A 155 5.35 -2.21 -7.95
C ILE A 155 6.69 -2.17 -8.67
N THR A 156 7.46 -1.14 -8.37
CA THR A 156 8.87 -1.03 -8.75
C THR A 156 9.71 -1.24 -7.51
N VAL A 157 10.57 -2.24 -7.54
CA VAL A 157 11.54 -2.53 -6.46
C VAL A 157 12.93 -2.44 -7.06
N SER A 158 13.81 -1.64 -6.45
CA SER A 158 15.23 -1.63 -6.86
C SER A 158 15.87 -3.00 -6.61
N LYS A 159 16.69 -3.43 -7.57
CA LYS A 159 17.52 -4.63 -7.45
C LYS A 159 18.72 -4.38 -6.55
#